data_13ae530583960e54e14fc38466826f05
#
_entry.id   13ae530583960e54e14fc38466826f05
#
_cell.length_a   1.000
_cell.length_b   1.000
_cell.length_c   1.000
_cell.angle_alpha   90.00
_cell.angle_beta   90.00
_cell.angle_gamma   90.00
#
_symmetry.space_group_name_H-M   'P 1'
#
loop_
_entity.id
_entity.type
_entity.pdbx_description
1 polymer ?
#
loop_
_entity_poly.entity_id
_entity_poly.type
_entity_poly.pdbx_seq_one_letter_code
_entity_poly.pdbx_strand_id
1 'polypeptide(L)'
;MKFSIKIGLHVKRTAKETDATEEVPIRLRVSWASLRVDIRSGYVIVPSKWDDMNSCVRLGAKNSYKQTSGEINRALINLSAKVEEVLVRFEMENKRSPTTAEFKTAFNEAVGRAKGRNGSKRS
;
A
#
# COMPACT_ATOMS: atom_id res chain seq x y z
N MET A 1 0.06 16.03 -13.47
CA MET A 1 0.55 14.65 -13.54
C MET A 1 -0.60 13.69 -13.31
N LYS A 2 -0.64 12.68 -14.15
CA LYS A 2 -1.65 11.63 -13.97
C LYS A 2 -1.04 10.46 -13.23
N PHE A 3 -1.78 9.92 -12.30
CA PHE A 3 -1.33 8.75 -11.56
C PHE A 3 -2.53 7.86 -11.27
N SER A 4 -2.24 6.60 -10.95
CA SER A 4 -3.30 5.69 -10.54
C SER A 4 -2.81 4.86 -9.36
N ILE A 5 -3.74 4.50 -8.50
CA ILE A 5 -3.46 3.69 -7.33
C ILE A 5 -4.39 2.49 -7.37
N LYS A 6 -3.80 1.31 -7.28
CA LYS A 6 -4.59 0.08 -7.27
C LYS A 6 -4.23 -0.71 -6.03
N ILE A 7 -5.24 -1.13 -5.28
CA ILE A 7 -5.04 -1.92 -4.08
C ILE A 7 -5.38 -3.35 -4.40
N GLY A 8 -4.48 -4.26 -4.06
CA GLY A 8 -4.71 -5.66 -4.34
C GLY A 8 -3.82 -6.57 -3.53
N LEU A 9 -4.01 -7.85 -3.73
CA LEU A 9 -3.23 -8.85 -3.02
C LEU A 9 -1.96 -9.16 -3.80
N HIS A 10 -0.89 -9.42 -3.04
CA HIS A 10 0.33 -9.90 -3.65
C HIS A 10 0.33 -11.43 -3.56
N VAL A 11 0.04 -12.08 -4.66
CA VAL A 11 -0.01 -13.53 -4.72
C VAL A 11 1.10 -14.02 -5.62
N LYS A 12 1.89 -14.97 -5.14
CA LYS A 12 2.94 -15.52 -5.96
C LYS A 12 2.35 -16.34 -7.07
N ARG A 13 2.84 -16.10 -8.27
CA ARG A 13 2.32 -16.77 -9.43
C ARG A 13 2.45 -18.27 -9.35
N THR A 14 3.53 -18.74 -8.75
CA THR A 14 3.80 -20.16 -8.67
C THR A 14 2.91 -20.90 -7.69
N ALA A 15 2.20 -20.19 -6.85
CA ALA A 15 1.33 -20.80 -5.86
C ALA A 15 -0.05 -21.04 -6.45
N LYS A 16 -0.10 -21.80 -7.51
CA LYS A 16 -1.34 -22.01 -8.20
C LYS A 16 -2.36 -22.80 -7.40
N GLU A 17 -1.91 -23.70 -6.57
CA GLU A 17 -2.83 -24.36 -5.65
C GLU A 17 -2.98 -23.54 -4.41
N THR A 18 -2.98 -22.28 -4.57
CA THR A 18 -3.02 -21.40 -3.44
C THR A 18 -4.00 -21.89 -2.41
N ASP A 19 -3.47 -22.15 -1.26
CA ASP A 19 -4.28 -22.50 -0.14
C ASP A 19 -5.13 -21.29 0.21
N ALA A 20 -6.44 -21.41 0.02
CA ALA A 20 -7.34 -20.31 0.25
C ALA A 20 -7.32 -19.82 1.69
N THR A 21 -6.72 -20.61 2.59
CA THR A 21 -6.64 -20.23 3.99
C THR A 21 -5.33 -19.52 4.33
N GLU A 22 -4.41 -19.43 3.38
CA GLU A 22 -3.13 -18.79 3.63
C GLU A 22 -3.24 -17.30 3.41
N GLU A 23 -2.78 -16.52 4.39
CA GLU A 23 -2.82 -15.07 4.28
C GLU A 23 -1.75 -14.55 3.36
N VAL A 24 -2.09 -13.52 2.59
CA VAL A 24 -1.15 -12.89 1.68
C VAL A 24 -1.14 -11.39 1.92
N PRO A 25 -0.02 -10.72 1.62
CA PRO A 25 0.07 -9.28 1.84
C PRO A 25 -0.84 -8.48 0.93
N ILE A 26 -1.36 -7.39 1.46
CA ILE A 26 -2.12 -6.41 0.67
C ILE A 26 -1.16 -5.31 0.27
N ARG A 27 -1.18 -4.93 -1.00
CA ARG A 27 -0.28 -3.92 -1.54
C ARG A 27 -1.02 -2.86 -2.29
N LEU A 28 -0.43 -1.67 -2.32
CA LEU A 28 -0.88 -0.59 -3.18
C LEU A 28 0.09 -0.48 -4.34
N ARG A 29 -0.44 -0.53 -5.56
CA ARG A 29 0.37 -0.34 -6.75
C ARG A 29 0.13 1.07 -7.27
N VAL A 30 1.17 1.87 -7.31
CA VAL A 30 1.10 3.26 -7.72
C VAL A 30 1.82 3.41 -9.05
N SER A 31 1.16 4.05 -10.01
CA SER A 31 1.72 4.24 -11.35
C SER A 31 1.63 5.71 -11.75
N TRP A 32 2.69 6.22 -12.35
CA TRP A 32 2.70 7.57 -12.92
C TRP A 32 3.86 7.67 -13.90
N ALA A 33 3.67 8.44 -14.96
CA ALA A 33 4.75 8.75 -15.92
C ALA A 33 5.51 7.49 -16.35
N SER A 34 4.80 6.40 -16.59
CA SER A 34 5.36 5.11 -17.00
C SER A 34 6.22 4.44 -15.93
N LEU A 35 6.16 4.93 -14.70
CA LEU A 35 6.84 4.33 -13.56
C LEU A 35 5.82 3.60 -12.70
N ARG A 36 6.30 2.66 -11.91
CA ARG A 36 5.42 1.87 -11.05
C ARG A 36 6.13 1.51 -9.76
N VAL A 37 5.41 1.62 -8.65
CA VAL A 37 5.94 1.29 -7.33
C VAL A 37 4.88 0.51 -6.57
N ASP A 38 5.30 -0.54 -5.91
CA ASP A 38 4.42 -1.29 -5.01
C ASP A 38 4.73 -0.89 -3.58
N ILE A 39 3.68 -0.61 -2.82
CA ILE A 39 3.81 -0.20 -1.42
C ILE A 39 3.15 -1.25 -0.57
N ARG A 40 3.85 -1.70 0.46
CA ARG A 40 3.28 -2.65 1.40
C ARG A 40 2.35 -1.92 2.35
N SER A 41 1.16 -2.48 2.53
CA SER A 41 0.22 -1.90 3.47
C SER A 41 0.55 -2.27 4.92
N GLY A 42 1.25 -3.38 5.10
CA GLY A 42 1.49 -3.91 6.42
C GLY A 42 0.39 -4.83 6.90
N TYR A 43 -0.59 -5.10 6.06
CA TYR A 43 -1.72 -5.97 6.41
C TYR A 43 -1.74 -7.19 5.53
N VAL A 44 -2.29 -8.27 6.07
CA VAL A 44 -2.46 -9.52 5.33
C VAL A 44 -3.91 -9.95 5.44
N ILE A 45 -4.36 -10.76 4.46
CA ILE A 45 -5.72 -11.29 4.49
C ILE A 45 -5.76 -12.57 3.66
N VAL A 46 -6.65 -13.46 4.04
CA VAL A 46 -6.90 -14.67 3.26
C VAL A 46 -7.58 -14.25 1.96
N PRO A 47 -7.11 -14.77 0.80
CA PRO A 47 -7.68 -14.34 -0.48
C PRO A 47 -9.20 -14.47 -0.59
N SER A 48 -9.78 -15.47 0.04
CA SER A 48 -11.23 -15.65 -0.03
C SER A 48 -11.98 -14.53 0.68
N LYS A 49 -11.30 -13.76 1.53
CA LYS A 49 -11.90 -12.65 2.25
C LYS A 49 -11.61 -11.31 1.60
N TRP A 50 -11.01 -11.32 0.44
CA TRP A 50 -10.71 -10.12 -0.31
C TRP A 50 -11.73 -9.91 -1.41
N ASP A 51 -12.26 -8.70 -1.49
CA ASP A 51 -13.21 -8.32 -2.53
C ASP A 51 -12.43 -7.64 -3.65
N ASP A 52 -12.13 -8.40 -4.69
CA ASP A 52 -11.29 -7.89 -5.77
C ASP A 52 -12.01 -6.82 -6.60
N MET A 53 -13.32 -6.90 -6.67
CA MET A 53 -14.10 -5.92 -7.40
C MET A 53 -14.03 -4.54 -6.76
N ASN A 54 -14.10 -4.51 -5.43
CA ASN A 54 -14.10 -3.26 -4.69
C ASN A 54 -12.76 -2.94 -4.07
N SER A 55 -11.76 -3.80 -4.28
CA SER A 55 -10.41 -3.62 -3.79
C SER A 55 -10.39 -3.39 -2.28
N CYS A 56 -11.08 -4.23 -1.55
CA CYS A 56 -11.15 -4.09 -0.10
C CYS A 56 -11.36 -5.44 0.55
N VAL A 57 -11.24 -5.47 1.88
CA VAL A 57 -11.51 -6.66 2.66
C VAL A 57 -13.02 -6.81 2.80
N ARG A 58 -13.52 -8.03 2.62
CA ARG A 58 -14.97 -8.26 2.72
C ARG A 58 -15.46 -7.92 4.12
N LEU A 59 -16.66 -7.35 4.15
CA LEU A 59 -17.26 -6.93 5.40
C LEU A 59 -17.37 -8.10 6.38
N GLY A 60 -16.95 -7.85 7.60
CA GLY A 60 -17.02 -8.87 8.64
C GLY A 60 -15.82 -9.79 8.71
N ALA A 61 -14.89 -9.68 7.78
CA ALA A 61 -13.70 -10.53 7.78
C ALA A 61 -12.66 -10.03 8.78
N LYS A 62 -11.80 -10.93 9.20
CA LYS A 62 -10.68 -10.60 10.07
C LYS A 62 -9.47 -11.41 9.61
N ASN A 63 -8.28 -10.93 9.96
CA ASN A 63 -7.08 -11.72 9.69
C ASN A 63 -6.60 -12.37 10.98
N SER A 64 -5.47 -13.08 10.89
CA SER A 64 -4.94 -13.81 12.04
C SER A 64 -4.51 -12.90 13.18
N TYR A 65 -4.29 -11.63 12.91
CA TYR A 65 -3.92 -10.65 13.92
C TYR A 65 -5.16 -10.01 14.54
N LYS A 66 -6.33 -10.53 14.24
CA LYS A 66 -7.61 -10.04 14.75
C LYS A 66 -7.92 -8.63 14.30
N GLN A 67 -7.32 -8.21 13.18
CA GLN A 67 -7.64 -6.93 12.58
C GLN A 67 -8.93 -7.06 11.77
N THR A 68 -9.84 -6.15 11.98
CA THR A 68 -11.16 -6.23 11.34
C THR A 68 -11.14 -5.64 9.94
N SER A 69 -12.15 -5.97 9.15
CA SER A 69 -12.29 -5.41 7.81
C SER A 69 -12.35 -3.89 7.85
N GLY A 70 -13.08 -3.34 8.81
CA GLY A 70 -13.16 -1.88 8.93
C GLY A 70 -11.81 -1.26 9.22
N GLU A 71 -11.07 -1.87 10.11
CA GLU A 71 -9.76 -1.38 10.48
C GLU A 71 -8.79 -1.43 9.30
N ILE A 72 -8.76 -2.57 8.61
CA ILE A 72 -7.86 -2.75 7.48
C ILE A 72 -8.24 -1.81 6.34
N ASN A 73 -9.52 -1.76 6.00
CA ASN A 73 -9.97 -0.93 4.88
C ASN A 73 -9.71 0.55 5.14
N ARG A 74 -9.89 0.99 6.39
CA ARG A 74 -9.61 2.38 6.73
C ARG A 74 -8.12 2.68 6.54
N ALA A 75 -7.27 1.75 6.95
CA ALA A 75 -5.83 1.94 6.79
C ALA A 75 -5.44 2.01 5.32
N LEU A 76 -6.07 1.18 4.49
CA LEU A 76 -5.79 1.20 3.06
C LEU A 76 -6.20 2.52 2.43
N ILE A 77 -7.35 3.04 2.83
CA ILE A 77 -7.82 4.34 2.33
C ILE A 77 -6.84 5.44 2.75
N ASN A 78 -6.41 5.40 4.00
CA ASN A 78 -5.47 6.40 4.50
C ASN A 78 -4.14 6.35 3.76
N LEU A 79 -3.66 5.14 3.45
CA LEU A 79 -2.44 5.00 2.69
C LEU A 79 -2.59 5.55 1.27
N SER A 80 -3.72 5.29 0.64
CA SER A 80 -3.98 5.83 -0.70
C SER A 80 -3.99 7.35 -0.68
N ALA A 81 -4.62 7.93 0.32
CA ALA A 81 -4.66 9.39 0.46
C ALA A 81 -3.26 9.95 0.65
N LYS A 82 -2.44 9.25 1.43
CA LYS A 82 -1.08 9.70 1.66
C LYS A 82 -0.24 9.63 0.38
N VAL A 83 -0.43 8.58 -0.41
CA VAL A 83 0.26 8.46 -1.69
C VAL A 83 -0.09 9.64 -2.58
N GLU A 84 -1.37 9.94 -2.69
CA GLU A 84 -1.82 11.05 -3.52
C GLU A 84 -1.22 12.35 -3.03
N GLU A 85 -1.23 12.57 -1.74
CA GLU A 85 -0.68 13.79 -1.15
C GLU A 85 0.80 13.95 -1.50
N VAL A 86 1.56 12.86 -1.39
CA VAL A 86 2.99 12.90 -1.66
C VAL A 86 3.25 13.25 -3.13
N LEU A 87 2.52 12.60 -4.03
CA LEU A 87 2.71 12.83 -5.46
C LEU A 87 2.37 14.28 -5.85
N VAL A 88 1.23 14.76 -5.36
CA VAL A 88 0.78 16.11 -5.70
C VAL A 88 1.75 17.14 -5.14
N ARG A 89 2.16 16.95 -3.88
CA ARG A 89 3.08 17.91 -3.26
C ARG A 89 4.43 17.94 -3.99
N PHE A 90 4.95 16.76 -4.33
CA PHE A 90 6.24 16.73 -5.02
C PHE A 90 6.17 17.47 -6.35
N GLU A 91 5.11 17.26 -7.09
CA GLU A 91 4.94 17.94 -8.38
C GLU A 91 4.83 19.45 -8.19
N MET A 92 4.09 19.88 -7.18
CA MET A 92 3.93 21.29 -6.92
C MET A 92 5.27 21.96 -6.54
N GLU A 93 6.08 21.26 -5.76
CA GLU A 93 7.33 21.84 -5.28
C GLU A 93 8.44 21.78 -6.32
N ASN A 94 8.46 20.73 -7.12
CA ASN A 94 9.56 20.48 -8.04
C ASN A 94 9.21 20.69 -9.50
N LYS A 95 7.94 20.91 -9.81
CA LYS A 95 7.47 21.15 -11.17
C LYS A 95 7.77 19.98 -12.10
N ARG A 96 7.87 18.80 -11.54
CA ARG A 96 8.08 17.59 -12.31
C ARG A 96 7.63 16.39 -11.47
N SER A 97 7.48 15.25 -12.15
CA SER A 97 7.11 14.01 -11.45
C SER A 97 8.33 13.44 -10.74
N PRO A 98 8.13 12.77 -9.61
CA PRO A 98 9.25 12.14 -8.90
C PRO A 98 9.73 10.89 -9.63
N THR A 99 10.98 10.53 -9.40
CA THR A 99 11.45 9.20 -9.76
C THR A 99 10.93 8.22 -8.71
N THR A 100 11.08 6.92 -8.98
CA THR A 100 10.61 5.94 -8.01
C THR A 100 11.34 6.08 -6.68
N ALA A 101 12.65 6.34 -6.73
CA ALA A 101 13.43 6.51 -5.50
C ALA A 101 12.99 7.76 -4.74
N GLU A 102 12.75 8.85 -5.46
CA GLU A 102 12.29 10.08 -4.82
C GLU A 102 10.93 9.89 -4.17
N PHE A 103 10.03 9.20 -4.86
CA PHE A 103 8.72 8.94 -4.30
C PHE A 103 8.82 8.10 -3.03
N LYS A 104 9.62 7.04 -3.06
CA LYS A 104 9.75 6.17 -1.89
C LYS A 104 10.28 6.94 -0.69
N THR A 105 11.28 7.78 -0.91
CA THR A 105 11.83 8.59 0.16
C THR A 105 10.78 9.54 0.73
N ALA A 106 10.10 10.26 -0.15
CA ALA A 106 9.08 11.22 0.29
C ALA A 106 7.93 10.51 1.01
N PHE A 107 7.51 9.36 0.49
CA PHE A 107 6.41 8.63 1.09
C PHE A 107 6.81 8.11 2.47
N ASN A 108 8.01 7.56 2.60
CA ASN A 108 8.46 7.04 3.89
C ASN A 108 8.55 8.15 4.92
N GLU A 109 8.98 9.33 4.52
CA GLU A 109 9.01 10.46 5.43
C GLU A 109 7.61 10.89 5.83
N ALA A 110 6.70 10.89 4.87
CA ALA A 110 5.34 11.34 5.12
C ALA A 110 4.60 10.43 6.08
N VAL A 111 4.88 9.12 6.02
CA VAL A 111 4.19 8.18 6.90
C VAL A 111 5.00 7.82 8.14
N GLY A 112 6.17 8.45 8.30
CA GLY A 112 6.98 8.20 9.47
C GLY A 112 7.76 6.89 9.44
N ARG A 113 7.97 6.33 8.27
CA ARG A 113 8.76 5.10 8.12
C ARG A 113 10.22 5.43 7.88
N ALA A 114 10.78 6.30 8.70
CA ALA A 114 12.17 6.64 8.55
C ALA A 114 12.99 5.37 8.74
N LYS A 115 13.98 5.23 7.89
CA LYS A 115 14.82 4.09 8.08
C LYS A 115 15.63 4.23 9.29
N GLY A 116 15.54 3.71 9.82
CA GLY A 116 16.11 3.93 10.85
C GLY A 116 16.87 4.35 11.68
N ARG A 117 16.50 4.80 11.26
CA ARG A 117 16.86 5.15 11.88
C ARG A 117 16.60 5.33 12.56
N ASN A 118 16.57 5.35 12.58
CA ASN A 118 16.44 5.60 13.21
C ASN A 118 16.35 5.80 13.93
N GLY A 119 16.23 5.79 14.02
CA GLY A 119 16.11 5.87 14.74
C GLY A 119 16.11 6.32 15.25
N SER A 120 16.14 6.32 15.30
CA SER A 120 16.19 6.65 15.83
C SER A 120 16.24 7.24 16.25
N LYS A 121 16.12 7.39 16.26
CA LYS A 121 16.19 7.90 16.71
C LYS A 121 16.01 8.28 17.29
N ARG A 122 15.88 8.28 17.42
CA ARG A 122 15.78 8.56 18.04
C ARG A 122 15.83 8.69 18.51
N SER A 123 15.70 8.75 18.57
CA SER A 123 15.98 8.74 18.95
C SER A 123 15.98 8.92 19.12
#